data_2c3e360703bf99146df80012bf65f944
#
_entry.id   2c3e360703bf99146df80012bf65f944
#
_cell.length_a   1.000
_cell.length_b   1.000
_cell.length_c   1.000
_cell.angle_alpha   90.00
_cell.angle_beta   90.00
_cell.angle_gamma   90.00
#
_symmetry.space_group_name_H-M   'P 1'
#
loop_
_entity.id
_entity.type
_entity.pdbx_description
1 polymer ?
#
loop_
_entity_poly.entity_id
_entity_poly.type
_entity_poly.pdbx_seq_one_letter_code
_entity_poly.pdbx_strand_id
1 'polypeptide(L)'
;LKYAETAGLPISEFFIYGDDQEYTARLRKLAPAYLDFDSVIVHKAPSNKGADVASADETRIDRFFYQARNGMYIARKNGKVGGRLRVIGGRIKRILLEAPDHKAKRVWVTCKGTVSGLFFDPPIEYPHRKGE
;
A
#
# COMPACT_ATOMS: atom_id res chain seq x y z
N LEU A 1 12.75 19.51 4.18
CA LEU A 1 12.36 19.33 5.60
C LEU A 1 11.00 19.97 5.92
N LYS A 2 10.76 21.23 5.55
CA LYS A 2 9.52 21.98 5.87
C LYS A 2 8.22 21.17 5.58
N TYR A 3 8.11 20.52 4.43
CA TYR A 3 6.91 19.74 4.09
C TYR A 3 6.78 18.44 4.90
N ALA A 4 7.89 17.80 5.25
CA ALA A 4 7.89 16.65 6.12
C ALA A 4 7.48 16.98 7.56
N GLU A 5 7.87 18.16 8.06
CA GLU A 5 7.45 18.65 9.38
C GLU A 5 5.93 18.87 9.44
N THR A 6 5.32 19.33 8.34
CA THR A 6 3.87 19.56 8.26
C THR A 6 3.08 18.30 7.94
N ALA A 7 3.59 17.46 7.04
CA ALA A 7 2.92 16.20 6.65
C ALA A 7 3.08 15.09 7.69
N GLY A 8 4.06 15.18 8.58
CA GLY A 8 4.51 14.10 9.44
C GLY A 8 5.39 13.09 8.69
N LEU A 9 5.82 12.06 9.38
CA LEU A 9 6.63 10.97 8.86
C LEU A 9 5.78 9.93 8.11
N PRO A 10 6.38 9.07 7.26
CA PRO A 10 5.70 7.88 6.75
C PRO A 10 5.15 7.01 7.89
N ILE A 11 4.00 6.42 7.68
CA ILE A 11 3.34 5.57 8.69
C ILE A 11 4.14 4.28 8.85
N SER A 12 4.80 4.09 9.99
CA SER A 12 5.67 2.94 10.29
C SER A 12 4.90 1.61 10.28
N GLU A 13 3.65 1.61 10.74
CA GLU A 13 2.77 0.45 10.81
C GLU A 13 2.37 -0.09 9.42
N PHE A 14 2.61 0.67 8.35
CA PHE A 14 2.40 0.14 7.00
C PHE A 14 3.32 -1.03 6.70
N PHE A 15 4.53 -1.02 7.26
CA PHE A 15 5.57 -2.03 7.11
C PHE A 15 6.01 -2.24 5.65
N ILE A 16 5.09 -2.55 4.75
CA ILE A 16 5.33 -2.76 3.32
C ILE A 16 4.04 -2.51 2.52
N TYR A 17 4.18 -2.00 1.30
CA TYR A 17 3.13 -1.67 0.34
C TYR A 17 2.25 -0.47 0.72
N GLY A 18 2.29 0.55 -0.10
CA GLY A 18 1.40 1.70 -0.06
C GLY A 18 1.85 2.82 0.87
N ASP A 19 2.95 2.65 1.59
CA ASP A 19 3.61 3.68 2.39
C ASP A 19 4.02 4.88 1.54
N ASP A 20 4.63 4.62 0.38
CA ASP A 20 4.98 5.62 -0.62
C ASP A 20 3.76 6.36 -1.17
N GLN A 21 2.69 5.63 -1.51
CA GLN A 21 1.45 6.20 -2.04
C GLN A 21 0.74 7.10 -1.02
N GLU A 22 0.67 6.64 0.23
CA GLU A 22 0.05 7.39 1.32
C GLU A 22 0.84 8.65 1.61
N TYR A 23 2.15 8.53 1.78
CA TYR A 23 3.02 9.64 2.12
C TYR A 23 3.08 10.70 1.02
N THR A 24 3.26 10.29 -0.23
CA THR A 24 3.25 11.22 -1.36
C THR A 24 1.89 11.89 -1.55
N ALA A 25 0.79 11.20 -1.26
CA ALA A 25 -0.54 11.80 -1.27
C ALA A 25 -0.72 12.89 -0.19
N ARG A 26 -0.13 12.71 0.99
CA ARG A 26 -0.09 13.76 2.03
C ARG A 26 0.76 14.96 1.61
N LEU A 27 1.95 14.71 1.07
CA LEU A 27 2.84 15.79 0.59
C LEU A 27 2.19 16.61 -0.52
N ARG A 28 1.46 15.97 -1.46
CA ARG A 28 0.75 16.66 -2.55
C ARG A 28 -0.34 17.64 -2.09
N LYS A 29 -0.85 17.51 -0.88
CA LYS A 29 -1.80 18.47 -0.31
C LYS A 29 -1.11 19.77 0.10
N LEU A 30 0.20 19.74 0.32
CA LEU A 30 1.01 20.88 0.76
C LEU A 30 1.73 21.58 -0.39
N ALA A 31 2.10 20.83 -1.42
CA ALA A 31 2.82 21.36 -2.58
C ALA A 31 2.56 20.51 -3.83
N PRO A 32 2.65 21.09 -5.04
CA PRO A 32 2.59 20.34 -6.28
C PRO A 32 3.76 19.32 -6.35
N ALA A 33 3.49 18.17 -6.95
CA ALA A 33 4.52 17.20 -7.31
C ALA A 33 4.91 17.39 -8.78
N TYR A 34 6.19 17.31 -9.05
CA TYR A 34 6.75 17.44 -10.40
C TYR A 34 7.36 16.11 -10.83
N LEU A 35 7.21 15.78 -12.11
CA LEU A 35 7.90 14.66 -12.73
C LEU A 35 9.17 15.22 -13.39
N ASP A 36 10.32 14.71 -12.97
CA ASP A 36 11.60 15.05 -13.58
C ASP A 36 11.90 14.01 -14.68
N PHE A 37 11.85 14.46 -15.94
CA PHE A 37 12.08 13.62 -17.12
C PHE A 37 13.58 13.36 -17.40
N ASP A 38 14.45 14.15 -16.80
CA ASP A 38 15.90 14.01 -16.97
C ASP A 38 16.51 13.06 -15.92
N SER A 39 15.74 12.71 -14.90
CA SER A 39 16.16 11.78 -13.85
C SER A 39 15.93 10.33 -14.26
N VAL A 40 17.02 9.58 -14.45
CA VAL A 40 16.98 8.16 -14.83
C VAL A 40 17.44 7.29 -13.67
N ILE A 41 16.57 6.39 -13.22
CA ILE A 41 16.89 5.38 -12.20
C ILE A 41 16.85 3.99 -12.81
N VAL A 42 17.95 3.24 -12.67
CA VAL A 42 18.01 1.84 -13.09
C VAL A 42 17.61 0.94 -11.94
N HIS A 43 16.41 0.39 -12.00
CA HIS A 43 15.91 -0.55 -11.01
C HIS A 43 16.33 -1.99 -11.36
N LYS A 44 17.38 -2.50 -10.69
CA LYS A 44 17.87 -3.87 -10.86
C LYS A 44 17.06 -4.82 -9.98
N ALA A 45 15.96 -5.35 -10.49
CA ALA A 45 15.16 -6.37 -9.83
C ALA A 45 15.25 -7.72 -10.56
N PRO A 46 15.14 -8.87 -9.84
CA PRO A 46 15.15 -10.19 -10.47
C PRO A 46 14.01 -10.39 -11.49
N SER A 47 12.90 -9.67 -11.32
CA SER A 47 11.83 -9.58 -12.30
C SER A 47 11.12 -8.23 -12.20
N ASN A 48 10.71 -7.68 -13.36
CA ASN A 48 9.89 -6.46 -13.43
C ASN A 48 8.38 -6.75 -13.25
N LYS A 49 8.01 -7.97 -12.84
CA LYS A 49 6.62 -8.29 -12.54
C LYS A 49 6.23 -7.63 -11.22
N GLY A 50 5.19 -6.79 -11.26
CA GLY A 50 4.62 -6.18 -10.07
C GLY A 50 4.21 -7.22 -9.03
N ALA A 51 4.15 -6.79 -7.76
CA ALA A 51 3.73 -7.67 -6.68
C ALA A 51 2.24 -8.05 -6.82
N ASP A 52 1.99 -9.33 -7.13
CA ASP A 52 0.65 -9.87 -7.32
C ASP A 52 0.45 -11.13 -6.47
N VAL A 53 -0.59 -11.10 -5.65
CA VAL A 53 -0.92 -12.21 -4.75
C VAL A 53 -1.28 -13.50 -5.49
N ALA A 54 -1.80 -13.42 -6.72
CA ALA A 54 -2.17 -14.62 -7.48
C ALA A 54 -0.96 -15.40 -7.97
N SER A 55 0.15 -14.72 -8.28
CA SER A 55 1.38 -15.34 -8.83
C SER A 55 2.57 -15.28 -7.86
N ALA A 56 2.36 -14.81 -6.62
CA ALA A 56 3.42 -14.71 -5.64
C ALA A 56 3.93 -16.08 -5.20
N ASP A 57 5.22 -16.13 -4.88
CA ASP A 57 5.82 -17.26 -4.19
C ASP A 57 5.14 -17.49 -2.83
N GLU A 58 5.04 -18.76 -2.40
CA GLU A 58 4.37 -19.16 -1.16
C GLU A 58 4.89 -18.40 0.07
N THR A 59 6.20 -18.19 0.15
CA THR A 59 6.87 -17.49 1.27
C THR A 59 6.48 -16.03 1.38
N ARG A 60 5.90 -15.47 0.31
CA ARG A 60 5.51 -14.06 0.21
C ARG A 60 4.01 -13.82 0.36
N ILE A 61 3.17 -14.87 0.37
CA ILE A 61 1.71 -14.72 0.41
C ILE A 61 1.28 -13.87 1.60
N ASP A 62 1.85 -14.07 2.79
CA ASP A 62 1.45 -13.37 4.01
C ASP A 62 1.70 -11.86 3.96
N ARG A 63 2.64 -11.39 3.14
CA ARG A 63 2.90 -9.96 2.93
C ARG A 63 1.73 -9.22 2.27
N PHE A 64 0.90 -9.93 1.51
CA PHE A 64 -0.26 -9.35 0.84
C PHE A 64 -1.40 -8.97 1.80
N PHE A 65 -1.34 -9.44 3.05
CA PHE A 65 -2.15 -8.88 4.13
C PHE A 65 -1.94 -7.36 4.23
N TYR A 66 -0.71 -6.91 4.26
CA TYR A 66 -0.38 -5.48 4.34
C TYR A 66 -0.84 -4.72 3.10
N GLN A 67 -0.68 -5.30 1.91
CA GLN A 67 -1.17 -4.67 0.68
C GLN A 67 -2.69 -4.47 0.69
N ALA A 68 -3.45 -5.44 1.19
CA ALA A 68 -4.89 -5.34 1.27
C ALA A 68 -5.32 -4.34 2.36
N ARG A 69 -4.72 -4.42 3.56
CA ARG A 69 -4.98 -3.54 4.70
C ARG A 69 -4.67 -2.09 4.39
N ASN A 70 -3.45 -1.82 3.96
CA ASN A 70 -2.99 -0.46 3.69
C ASN A 70 -3.75 0.18 2.53
N GLY A 71 -4.01 -0.61 1.48
CA GLY A 71 -4.82 -0.13 0.35
C GLY A 71 -6.27 0.17 0.74
N MET A 72 -6.88 -0.56 1.69
CA MET A 72 -8.21 -0.25 2.21
C MET A 72 -8.19 1.00 3.10
N TYR A 73 -7.18 1.17 3.94
CA TYR A 73 -6.94 2.39 4.71
C TYR A 73 -6.88 3.62 3.79
N ILE A 74 -6.02 3.57 2.75
CA ILE A 74 -5.87 4.67 1.78
C ILE A 74 -7.21 4.97 1.09
N ALA A 75 -7.94 3.93 0.68
CA ALA A 75 -9.23 4.09 0.03
C ALA A 75 -10.28 4.73 0.96
N ARG A 76 -10.30 4.34 2.23
CA ARG A 76 -11.18 4.92 3.26
C ARG A 76 -10.86 6.40 3.49
N LYS A 77 -9.60 6.74 3.69
CA LYS A 77 -9.17 8.14 3.88
C LYS A 77 -9.46 9.04 2.67
N ASN A 78 -9.59 8.46 1.48
CA ASN A 78 -9.90 9.20 0.24
C ASN A 78 -11.37 9.06 -0.23
N GLY A 79 -12.26 8.46 0.57
CA GLY A 79 -13.67 8.27 0.19
C GLY A 79 -13.90 7.29 -0.99
N LYS A 80 -12.95 6.39 -1.27
CA LYS A 80 -12.97 5.49 -2.44
C LYS A 80 -13.16 4.00 -2.08
N VAL A 81 -13.83 3.71 -0.97
CA VAL A 81 -14.02 2.34 -0.46
C VAL A 81 -14.69 1.42 -1.49
N GLY A 82 -15.78 1.88 -2.14
CA GLY A 82 -16.50 1.08 -3.15
C GLY A 82 -15.63 0.68 -4.33
N GLY A 83 -14.81 1.62 -4.84
CA GLY A 83 -13.83 1.33 -5.89
C GLY A 83 -12.79 0.31 -5.44
N ARG A 84 -12.31 0.42 -4.19
CA ARG A 84 -11.35 -0.53 -3.63
C ARG A 84 -11.94 -1.93 -3.49
N LEU A 85 -13.19 -2.06 -3.03
CA LEU A 85 -13.88 -3.35 -2.93
C LEU A 85 -14.03 -4.03 -4.30
N ARG A 86 -14.32 -3.26 -5.35
CA ARG A 86 -14.35 -3.79 -6.73
C ARG A 86 -13.00 -4.35 -7.16
N VAL A 87 -11.90 -3.64 -6.88
CA VAL A 87 -10.53 -4.12 -7.16
C VAL A 87 -10.24 -5.40 -6.38
N ILE A 88 -10.65 -5.49 -5.12
CA ILE A 88 -10.46 -6.70 -4.30
C ILE A 88 -11.27 -7.88 -4.86
N GLY A 89 -12.52 -7.66 -5.27
CA GLY A 89 -13.34 -8.67 -5.93
C GLY A 89 -12.68 -9.22 -7.20
N GLY A 90 -12.17 -8.33 -8.06
CA GLY A 90 -11.38 -8.72 -9.24
C GLY A 90 -10.11 -9.52 -8.88
N ARG A 91 -9.42 -9.13 -7.81
CA ARG A 91 -8.25 -9.85 -7.31
C ARG A 91 -8.59 -11.26 -6.80
N ILE A 92 -9.68 -11.40 -6.04
CA ILE A 92 -10.16 -12.71 -5.56
C ILE A 92 -10.52 -13.60 -6.75
N LYS A 93 -11.27 -13.07 -7.72
CA LYS A 93 -11.59 -13.80 -8.96
C LYS A 93 -10.30 -14.30 -9.64
N ARG A 94 -9.30 -13.45 -9.76
CA ARG A 94 -8.03 -13.80 -10.38
C ARG A 94 -7.28 -14.87 -9.60
N ILE A 95 -7.24 -14.80 -8.26
CA ILE A 95 -6.66 -15.85 -7.42
C ILE A 95 -7.34 -17.21 -7.70
N LEU A 96 -8.67 -17.24 -7.74
CA LEU A 96 -9.42 -18.47 -7.96
C LEU A 96 -9.15 -19.09 -9.34
N LEU A 97 -8.98 -18.26 -10.36
CA LEU A 97 -8.77 -18.72 -11.74
C LEU A 97 -7.30 -19.03 -12.04
N GLU A 98 -6.36 -18.20 -11.62
CA GLU A 98 -4.98 -18.19 -12.11
C GLU A 98 -3.95 -18.68 -11.08
N ALA A 99 -4.24 -18.66 -9.77
CA ALA A 99 -3.24 -19.07 -8.79
C ALA A 99 -2.92 -20.56 -8.90
N PRO A 100 -1.63 -20.93 -8.96
CA PRO A 100 -1.20 -22.31 -9.14
C PRO A 100 -1.42 -23.15 -7.87
N ASP A 101 -1.38 -22.49 -6.70
CA ASP A 101 -1.40 -23.14 -5.40
C ASP A 101 -2.07 -22.28 -4.32
N HIS A 102 -2.26 -22.83 -3.14
CA HIS A 102 -2.68 -22.12 -1.91
C HIS A 102 -3.83 -21.11 -2.10
N LYS A 103 -4.78 -21.35 -3.01
CA LYS A 103 -5.86 -20.43 -3.35
C LYS A 103 -6.64 -19.95 -2.11
N ALA A 104 -6.96 -20.88 -1.21
CA ALA A 104 -7.67 -20.56 0.03
C ALA A 104 -6.86 -19.59 0.92
N LYS A 105 -5.56 -19.84 1.11
CA LYS A 105 -4.66 -18.96 1.88
C LYS A 105 -4.57 -17.58 1.25
N ARG A 106 -4.43 -17.48 -0.09
CA ARG A 106 -4.35 -16.22 -0.82
C ARG A 106 -5.62 -15.39 -0.68
N VAL A 107 -6.78 -16.02 -0.82
CA VAL A 107 -8.09 -15.38 -0.59
C VAL A 107 -8.23 -14.92 0.85
N TRP A 108 -7.90 -15.80 1.80
CA TRP A 108 -7.97 -15.50 3.23
C TRP A 108 -7.13 -14.28 3.63
N VAL A 109 -5.86 -14.25 3.21
CA VAL A 109 -4.94 -13.13 3.48
C VAL A 109 -5.49 -11.83 2.90
N THR A 110 -6.03 -11.87 1.67
CA THR A 110 -6.62 -10.70 1.02
C THR A 110 -7.85 -10.21 1.77
N CYS A 111 -8.78 -11.10 2.15
CA CYS A 111 -9.98 -10.75 2.90
C CYS A 111 -9.65 -10.22 4.30
N LYS A 112 -8.79 -10.94 5.05
CA LYS A 112 -8.34 -10.54 6.38
C LYS A 112 -7.70 -9.15 6.37
N GLY A 113 -6.79 -8.88 5.44
CA GLY A 113 -6.18 -7.56 5.28
C GLY A 113 -7.21 -6.49 4.93
N THR A 114 -8.16 -6.78 4.04
CA THR A 114 -9.23 -5.85 3.68
C THR A 114 -10.08 -5.44 4.87
N VAL A 115 -10.55 -6.43 5.65
CA VAL A 115 -11.36 -6.18 6.86
C VAL A 115 -10.54 -5.39 7.90
N SER A 116 -9.29 -5.81 8.14
CA SER A 116 -8.38 -5.08 9.03
C SER A 116 -8.22 -3.62 8.63
N GLY A 117 -8.11 -3.34 7.33
CA GLY A 117 -7.95 -1.98 6.81
C GLY A 117 -9.17 -1.07 6.99
N LEU A 118 -10.36 -1.62 7.24
CA LEU A 118 -11.55 -0.82 7.58
C LEU A 118 -11.43 -0.15 8.95
N PHE A 119 -10.71 -0.80 9.88
CA PHE A 119 -10.55 -0.34 11.27
C PHE A 119 -9.13 0.15 11.57
N PHE A 120 -8.20 -0.06 10.65
CA PHE A 120 -6.81 0.36 10.80
C PHE A 120 -6.70 1.88 10.77
N ASP A 121 -6.21 2.48 11.85
CA ASP A 121 -6.06 3.94 11.98
C ASP A 121 -4.79 4.27 12.77
N PRO A 122 -3.60 4.04 12.16
CA PRO A 122 -2.33 4.30 12.81
C PRO A 122 -2.09 5.81 13.00
N PRO A 123 -1.34 6.20 14.05
CA PRO A 123 -0.95 7.59 14.24
C PRO A 123 0.04 8.03 13.15
N ILE A 124 0.03 9.33 12.88
CA ILE A 124 1.08 9.98 12.09
C ILE A 124 2.05 10.62 13.06
N GLU A 125 3.28 10.14 13.07
CA GLU A 125 4.35 10.74 13.86
C GLU A 125 4.87 12.02 13.20
N TYR A 126 5.23 13.00 14.01
CA TYR A 126 5.82 14.26 13.54
C TYR A 126 7.26 14.37 14.04
N PRO A 127 8.19 14.83 13.19
CA PRO A 127 9.56 15.03 13.62
C PRO A 127 9.61 16.07 14.74
N HIS A 128 10.31 15.75 15.84
CA HIS A 128 10.51 16.71 16.93
C HIS A 128 11.36 17.88 16.41
N ARG A 129 10.88 19.11 16.58
CA ARG A 129 11.73 20.29 16.38
C ARG A 129 12.84 20.26 17.43
N LYS A 130 14.11 20.17 16.98
CA LYS A 130 15.24 20.45 17.88
C LYS A 130 15.14 21.90 18.28
N GLY A 131 14.70 22.19 19.48
CA GLY A 131 14.71 23.57 20.03
C GLY A 131 13.48 24.03 20.79
N GLU A 132 12.66 23.13 21.35
CA GLU A 132 11.74 23.47 22.45
C GLU A 132 12.10 22.67 23.70
#